data_0bdbc0d36b6f09cbda5b0df87379c0f4
#
_entry.id   0bdbc0d36b6f09cbda5b0df87379c0f4
#
_cell.length_a   1.000
_cell.length_b   1.000
_cell.length_c   1.000
_cell.angle_alpha   90.00
_cell.angle_beta   90.00
_cell.angle_gamma   90.00
#
_symmetry.space_group_name_H-M   'P 1'
#
loop_
_entity.id
_entity.type
_entity.pdbx_description
1 polymer ?
#
loop_
_entity_poly.entity_id
_entity_poly.type
_entity_poly.pdbx_seq_one_letter_code
_entity_poly.pdbx_strand_id
1 'polypeptide(L)'
;MFFKRKQAVETLDFNHAYEEFQNNMNIILLCVDDDLKFDVRHPVDAQCYPARLIDQHAKRDLDPTATYYVYALAAGTAHEGARKLVKAGFKVYDLGSLVDFRGPEEGNSVKQKRHKH
;
A
#
# COMPACT_ATOMS: atom_id res chain seq x y z
N MET A 1 -35.69 8.82 -0.40
CA MET A 1 -34.49 8.89 -0.98
C MET A 1 -33.42 8.74 -0.05
N PHE A 2 -32.31 8.34 -0.48
CA PHE A 2 -31.22 8.25 0.36
C PHE A 2 -30.06 8.68 -0.38
N PHE A 3 -29.04 9.07 0.31
CA PHE A 3 -27.92 9.49 -0.33
C PHE A 3 -26.90 8.52 -0.29
N LYS A 4 -26.05 8.52 -1.23
CA LYS A 4 -24.94 7.74 -1.22
C LYS A 4 -24.05 8.13 -0.23
N ARG A 5 -23.65 7.27 0.58
CA ARG A 5 -22.66 7.55 1.50
C ARG A 5 -21.38 7.50 0.84
N LYS A 6 -20.48 8.35 1.21
CA LYS A 6 -19.18 8.28 0.77
C LYS A 6 -18.62 7.04 1.27
N GLN A 7 -17.91 6.29 0.49
CA GLN A 7 -17.27 5.10 0.95
C GLN A 7 -16.09 5.46 1.78
N ALA A 8 -16.09 5.07 3.01
CA ALA A 8 -14.99 5.36 3.90
C ALA A 8 -13.94 4.29 3.74
N VAL A 9 -12.70 4.66 3.93
CA VAL A 9 -11.59 3.72 3.88
C VAL A 9 -11.22 3.42 5.32
N GLU A 10 -11.22 2.14 5.69
CA GLU A 10 -10.81 1.75 7.01
C GLU A 10 -9.31 1.85 7.14
N THR A 11 -8.85 2.27 8.30
CA THR A 11 -7.42 2.35 8.57
C THR A 11 -7.02 1.22 9.49
N LEU A 12 -5.78 0.76 9.34
CA LEU A 12 -5.23 -0.28 10.20
C LEU A 12 -3.87 0.17 10.69
N ASP A 13 -3.48 -0.30 11.86
CA ASP A 13 -2.13 -0.07 12.34
C ASP A 13 -1.15 -0.75 11.40
N PHE A 14 -0.17 -0.01 10.90
CA PHE A 14 0.73 -0.50 9.86
C PHE A 14 1.47 -1.77 10.29
N ASN A 15 2.03 -1.75 11.49
CA ASN A 15 2.85 -2.88 11.91
C ASN A 15 2.04 -4.15 12.15
N HIS A 16 0.86 -4.00 12.71
CA HIS A 16 -0.01 -5.14 12.91
C HIS A 16 -0.51 -5.67 11.56
N ALA A 17 -0.85 -4.76 10.65
CA ALA A 17 -1.30 -5.14 9.31
C ALA A 17 -0.19 -5.85 8.54
N TYR A 18 1.06 -5.45 8.75
CA TYR A 18 2.17 -6.11 8.07
C TYR A 18 2.29 -7.57 8.52
N GLU A 19 2.03 -7.83 9.80
CA GLU A 19 2.04 -9.21 10.27
C GLU A 19 0.96 -10.03 9.58
N GLU A 20 -0.22 -9.44 9.41
CA GLU A 20 -1.29 -10.13 8.72
C GLU A 20 -0.92 -10.38 7.27
N PHE A 21 -0.31 -9.41 6.64
CA PHE A 21 0.13 -9.54 5.27
C PHE A 21 1.11 -10.69 5.11
N GLN A 22 2.02 -10.85 6.05
CA GLN A 22 3.01 -11.92 5.98
C GLN A 22 2.38 -13.30 6.10
N ASN A 23 1.21 -13.39 6.68
CA ASN A 23 0.55 -14.66 6.92
C ASN A 23 -0.63 -14.93 6.02
N ASN A 24 -0.88 -14.09 5.02
CA ASN A 24 -2.06 -14.26 4.18
C ASN A 24 -1.73 -13.89 2.74
N MET A 25 -1.68 -14.90 1.91
CA MET A 25 -1.28 -14.70 0.52
C MET A 25 -2.29 -13.91 -0.31
N ASN A 26 -3.48 -13.71 0.22
CA ASN A 26 -4.49 -12.94 -0.49
C ASN A 26 -4.40 -11.45 -0.20
N ILE A 27 -3.46 -11.02 0.64
CA ILE A 27 -3.25 -9.63 0.93
C ILE A 27 -2.05 -9.13 0.14
N ILE A 28 -2.19 -7.99 -0.50
CA ILE A 28 -1.11 -7.35 -1.23
C ILE A 28 -0.79 -6.05 -0.54
N LEU A 29 0.48 -5.83 -0.20
CA LEU A 29 0.92 -4.60 0.41
C LEU A 29 1.35 -3.65 -0.71
N LEU A 30 0.63 -2.57 -0.87
CA LEU A 30 0.74 -1.73 -2.05
C LEU A 30 1.15 -0.31 -1.72
N CYS A 31 2.29 0.10 -2.27
CA CYS A 31 2.74 1.48 -2.16
C CYS A 31 2.13 2.27 -3.31
N VAL A 32 1.53 3.41 -3.00
CA VAL A 32 0.94 4.25 -4.04
C VAL A 32 1.76 5.50 -4.35
N ASP A 33 2.98 5.56 -3.88
CA ASP A 33 3.93 6.60 -4.29
C ASP A 33 4.45 6.24 -5.68
N ASP A 34 5.19 7.16 -6.29
CA ASP A 34 5.80 6.83 -7.57
C ASP A 34 7.00 5.91 -7.35
N ASP A 35 7.45 5.35 -8.46
CA ASP A 35 8.48 4.33 -8.43
C ASP A 35 9.76 4.77 -7.76
N LEU A 36 10.15 6.01 -7.95
CA LEU A 36 11.40 6.48 -7.38
C LEU A 36 11.38 6.43 -5.85
N LYS A 37 10.27 6.85 -5.26
CA LYS A 37 10.16 6.79 -3.81
C LYS A 37 10.13 5.36 -3.31
N PHE A 38 9.43 4.50 -4.02
CA PHE A 38 9.35 3.09 -3.67
C PHE A 38 10.74 2.47 -3.72
N ASP A 39 11.51 2.77 -4.75
CA ASP A 39 12.83 2.18 -4.93
C ASP A 39 13.81 2.58 -3.84
N VAL A 40 13.62 3.74 -3.23
CA VAL A 40 14.50 4.19 -2.17
C VAL A 40 14.40 3.26 -0.96
N ARG A 41 13.19 2.97 -0.53
CA ARG A 41 12.97 2.03 0.54
C ARG A 41 11.50 1.65 0.62
N HIS A 42 11.25 0.42 0.99
CA HIS A 42 9.88 -0.07 1.15
C HIS A 42 9.90 -1.31 2.03
N PRO A 43 8.78 -1.68 2.64
CA PRO A 43 8.72 -2.92 3.41
C PRO A 43 9.02 -4.11 2.51
N VAL A 44 9.64 -5.13 3.07
CA VAL A 44 9.95 -6.32 2.30
C VAL A 44 8.66 -6.91 1.72
N ASP A 45 8.70 -7.25 0.45
CA ASP A 45 7.59 -7.84 -0.31
C ASP A 45 6.45 -6.88 -0.68
N ALA A 46 6.63 -5.58 -0.44
CA ALA A 46 5.64 -4.61 -0.91
C ALA A 46 5.74 -4.47 -2.42
N GLN A 47 4.65 -4.08 -3.04
CA GLN A 47 4.60 -3.81 -4.47
C GLN A 47 4.26 -2.34 -4.66
N CYS A 48 4.59 -1.81 -5.81
CA CYS A 48 4.32 -0.40 -6.11
C CYS A 48 3.29 -0.26 -7.20
N TYR A 49 2.32 0.60 -6.97
CA TYR A 49 1.36 0.94 -8.01
C TYR A 49 1.01 2.40 -7.83
N PRO A 50 1.68 3.30 -8.56
CA PRO A 50 1.51 4.74 -8.34
C PRO A 50 0.07 5.20 -8.46
N ALA A 51 -0.32 6.09 -7.58
CA ALA A 51 -1.69 6.56 -7.53
C ALA A 51 -2.18 7.11 -8.86
N ARG A 52 -1.29 7.72 -9.65
CA ARG A 52 -1.68 8.29 -10.93
C ARG A 52 -2.21 7.26 -11.91
N LEU A 53 -1.93 5.99 -11.69
CA LEU A 53 -2.39 4.95 -12.60
C LEU A 53 -3.74 4.37 -12.21
N ILE A 54 -4.21 4.67 -11.02
CA ILE A 54 -5.39 4.00 -10.49
C ILE A 54 -6.65 4.25 -11.31
N ASP A 55 -6.92 5.49 -11.60
CA ASP A 55 -8.18 5.83 -12.24
C ASP A 55 -8.38 5.15 -13.58
N GLN A 56 -7.34 5.03 -14.37
CA GLN A 56 -7.48 4.50 -15.71
C GLN A 56 -7.07 3.06 -15.86
N HIS A 57 -6.23 2.56 -14.98
CA HIS A 57 -5.61 1.25 -15.23
C HIS A 57 -5.78 0.21 -14.13
N ALA A 58 -6.19 0.60 -12.93
CA ALA A 58 -6.23 -0.35 -11.82
C ALA A 58 -7.11 -1.57 -12.11
N LYS A 59 -8.25 -1.36 -12.71
CA LYS A 59 -9.15 -2.48 -12.97
C LYS A 59 -8.55 -3.48 -13.92
N ARG A 60 -7.67 -3.05 -14.79
CA ARG A 60 -6.99 -3.95 -15.72
C ARG A 60 -5.79 -4.61 -15.06
N ASP A 61 -5.06 -3.87 -14.26
CA ASP A 61 -3.76 -4.28 -13.75
C ASP A 61 -3.78 -5.02 -12.43
N LEU A 62 -4.77 -4.77 -11.60
CA LEU A 62 -4.79 -5.32 -10.24
C LEU A 62 -5.82 -6.43 -10.10
N ASP A 63 -5.50 -7.38 -9.22
CA ASP A 63 -6.36 -8.53 -8.98
C ASP A 63 -7.58 -8.11 -8.16
N PRO A 64 -8.78 -8.24 -8.70
CA PRO A 64 -9.98 -7.81 -7.98
C PRO A 64 -10.36 -8.71 -6.81
N THR A 65 -9.72 -9.88 -6.69
CA THR A 65 -10.05 -10.79 -5.59
C THR A 65 -9.13 -10.61 -4.40
N ALA A 66 -8.07 -9.84 -4.54
CA ALA A 66 -7.13 -9.63 -3.44
C ALA A 66 -7.61 -8.52 -2.52
N THR A 67 -7.04 -8.48 -1.33
CA THR A 67 -7.23 -7.40 -0.39
C THR A 67 -5.97 -6.54 -0.45
N TYR A 68 -6.14 -5.25 -0.55
CA TYR A 68 -4.99 -4.34 -0.69
C TYR A 68 -4.78 -3.54 0.59
N TYR A 69 -3.57 -3.65 1.14
CA TYR A 69 -3.14 -2.84 2.26
C TYR A 69 -2.27 -1.75 1.66
N VAL A 70 -2.73 -0.52 1.72
CA VAL A 70 -2.15 0.61 0.99
C VAL A 70 -1.38 1.53 1.91
N TYR A 71 -0.18 1.92 1.50
CA TYR A 71 0.61 2.88 2.25
C TYR A 71 1.34 3.81 1.29
N ALA A 72 1.92 4.86 1.83
CA ALA A 72 2.79 5.75 1.07
C ALA A 72 3.73 6.40 2.07
N LEU A 73 4.67 7.19 1.61
CA LEU A 73 5.55 7.91 2.50
C LEU A 73 4.76 8.93 3.31
N ALA A 74 3.84 9.64 2.68
CA ALA A 74 2.99 10.59 3.38
C ALA A 74 1.60 9.99 3.59
N ALA A 75 1.04 10.20 4.78
CA ALA A 75 -0.25 9.65 5.12
C ALA A 75 -1.36 10.14 4.18
N GLY A 76 -1.29 11.40 3.77
CA GLY A 76 -2.32 11.94 2.86
C GLY A 76 -2.30 11.25 1.50
N THR A 77 -1.11 10.93 1.00
CA THR A 77 -0.98 10.24 -0.28
C THR A 77 -1.53 8.82 -0.16
N ALA A 78 -1.25 8.16 0.96
CA ALA A 78 -1.78 6.82 1.19
C ALA A 78 -3.30 6.84 1.20
N HIS A 79 -3.87 7.78 1.92
CA HIS A 79 -5.32 7.87 2.03
C HIS A 79 -5.97 8.15 0.68
N GLU A 80 -5.37 9.03 -0.10
CA GLU A 80 -5.91 9.37 -1.40
C GLU A 80 -5.86 8.16 -2.33
N GLY A 81 -4.76 7.42 -2.34
CA GLY A 81 -4.65 6.22 -3.16
C GLY A 81 -5.64 5.15 -2.72
N ALA A 82 -5.79 4.97 -1.41
CA ALA A 82 -6.74 3.99 -0.89
C ALA A 82 -8.16 4.34 -1.29
N ARG A 83 -8.50 5.63 -1.19
CA ARG A 83 -9.82 6.09 -1.58
C ARG A 83 -10.12 5.82 -3.04
N LYS A 84 -9.15 6.07 -3.91
CA LYS A 84 -9.32 5.83 -5.33
C LYS A 84 -9.52 4.34 -5.62
N LEU A 85 -8.81 3.49 -4.91
CA LEU A 85 -8.97 2.05 -5.11
C LEU A 85 -10.32 1.54 -4.62
N VAL A 86 -10.79 2.07 -3.49
CA VAL A 86 -12.13 1.71 -3.01
C VAL A 86 -13.17 2.12 -4.05
N LYS A 87 -13.00 3.32 -4.61
CA LYS A 87 -13.93 3.80 -5.61
C LYS A 87 -13.90 2.93 -6.84
N ALA A 88 -12.76 2.35 -7.16
CA ALA A 88 -12.63 1.47 -8.31
C ALA A 88 -13.15 0.06 -8.04
N GLY A 89 -13.60 -0.22 -6.82
CA GLY A 89 -14.23 -1.50 -6.50
C GLY A 89 -13.37 -2.50 -5.77
N PHE A 90 -12.18 -2.11 -5.34
CA PHE A 90 -11.27 -3.02 -4.66
C PHE A 90 -11.50 -3.01 -3.15
N LYS A 91 -11.10 -4.09 -2.50
CA LYS A 91 -11.15 -4.18 -1.06
C LYS A 91 -9.84 -3.63 -0.52
N VAL A 92 -9.89 -2.57 0.24
CA VAL A 92 -8.71 -1.78 0.57
C VAL A 92 -8.73 -1.31 2.02
N TYR A 93 -7.54 -1.31 2.63
CA TYR A 93 -7.35 -0.73 3.95
C TYR A 93 -6.16 0.21 3.87
N ASP A 94 -6.25 1.33 4.57
CA ASP A 94 -5.24 2.38 4.56
C ASP A 94 -4.30 2.20 5.74
N LEU A 95 -3.03 1.96 5.48
CA LEU A 95 -2.03 1.78 6.53
C LEU A 95 -1.31 3.06 6.90
N GLY A 96 -1.52 4.12 6.14
CA GLY A 96 -0.91 5.40 6.45
C GLY A 96 0.53 5.53 5.98
N SER A 97 1.34 6.15 6.81
CA SER A 97 2.69 6.56 6.43
C SER A 97 3.74 5.49 6.72
N LEU A 98 4.68 5.35 5.80
CA LEU A 98 5.83 4.49 5.99
C LEU A 98 6.64 4.89 7.21
N VAL A 99 6.54 6.13 7.62
CA VAL A 99 7.26 6.64 8.79
C VAL A 99 6.92 5.82 10.04
N ASP A 100 5.71 5.29 10.11
CA ASP A 100 5.27 4.53 11.28
C ASP A 100 5.67 3.06 11.23
N PHE A 101 6.23 2.61 10.11
CA PHE A 101 6.57 1.20 9.94
C PHE A 101 7.86 0.84 10.65
N ARG A 102 7.85 -0.26 11.39
CA ARG A 102 9.03 -0.70 12.12
C ARG A 102 9.55 -2.04 11.70
N GLY A 103 9.01 -2.60 10.64
CA GLY A 103 9.43 -3.93 10.18
C GLY A 103 10.60 -3.87 9.22
N PRO A 104 10.88 -4.99 8.57
CA PRO A 104 12.02 -5.08 7.65
C PRO A 104 11.77 -4.33 6.35
N GLU A 105 12.81 -3.68 5.85
CA GLU A 105 12.74 -2.90 4.63
C GLU A 105 13.81 -3.31 3.63
N GLU A 106 13.58 -3.01 2.39
CA GLU A 106 14.55 -3.18 1.32
C GLU A 106 14.48 -1.97 0.42
N GLY A 107 15.42 -1.84 -0.48
CA GLY A 107 15.48 -0.69 -1.39
C GLY A 107 16.87 -0.14 -1.49
N ASN A 108 17.05 0.85 -2.34
CA ASN A 108 18.38 1.38 -2.66
C ASN A 108 19.09 2.05 -1.50
N SER A 109 18.35 2.61 -0.57
CA SER A 109 18.96 3.29 0.55
C SER A 109 19.12 2.40 1.78
N VAL A 110 18.60 1.18 1.73
CA VAL A 110 18.66 0.28 2.89
C VAL A 110 19.98 -0.46 2.86
N LYS A 111 20.78 -0.36 3.99
CA LYS A 111 22.02 -1.03 4.04
C LYS A 111 21.81 -2.48 4.22
N GLN A 112 22.47 -3.24 3.38
CA GLN A 112 22.38 -4.69 3.52
C GLN A 112 23.29 -5.09 4.62
N LYS A 113 22.90 -6.01 5.42
CA LYS A 113 23.75 -6.48 6.42
C LYS A 113 24.51 -7.54 5.83
N ARG A 114 25.39 -7.46 5.27
CA ARG A 114 26.10 -8.51 4.68
C ARG A 114 27.36 -8.60 4.90
N HIS A 115 27.43 -9.00 4.80
CA HIS A 115 28.43 -8.96 4.77
C HIS A 115 29.44 -8.95 4.24
N LYS A 116 29.99 -8.83 4.28
CA LYS A 116 30.75 -8.62 3.75
C LYS A 116 31.59 -9.27 3.66
N HIS A 117 31.89 -9.58 3.44
CA HIS A 117 32.60 -10.07 3.30
C HIS A 117 33.22 -10.19 3.11
#